data_09dfd43554fbc36d7b0b149b96f37822
#
_entry.id   09dfd43554fbc36d7b0b149b96f37822
#
_cell.length_a   1.000
_cell.length_b   1.000
_cell.length_c   1.000
_cell.angle_alpha   90.00
_cell.angle_beta   90.00
_cell.angle_gamma   90.00
#
_symmetry.space_group_name_H-M   'P 1'
#
loop_
_entity.id
_entity.type
_entity.pdbx_description
1 polymer ?
#
loop_
_entity_poly.entity_id
_entity_poly.type
_entity_poly.pdbx_seq_one_letter_code
_entity_poly.pdbx_strand_id
1 'polypeptide(L)'
;MSGIITVGLDGTDHASAAADWAAEEAERRRSALRLVHAWLWRPTDVAYVGDRAAEERWVRNMLDEARSRVAGQHPGLDITTELIVGDPVPTLLAEAARADMLVLGSRGYGTLTGYLIGSISMKVLRHAAGPVVMVGKPHAGTPQQAPEVVVGVEPGQIGDAVLEFAFSAAAERGAALRAVHAWIVPTALAWSPGSLYLVDGAHELEQINREVLADILKPWRDKYPQVEVVEQFEIGSASEVLLPNSADAGLVVVGRRSHEAGLRRLGPVTHAVLHHATAPVAVVPHDCPPG
;
A
#
# COMPACT_ATOMS: atom_id res chain seq x y z
N MET A 1 18.22 -14.61 -3.89
CA MET A 1 18.54 -13.72 -2.77
C MET A 1 17.24 -13.56 -2.00
N SER A 2 17.24 -13.77 -0.68
CA SER A 2 16.05 -13.51 0.13
C SER A 2 15.76 -12.01 0.08
N GLY A 3 14.49 -11.64 -0.12
CA GLY A 3 14.05 -10.26 -0.14
C GLY A 3 14.20 -9.58 1.23
N ILE A 4 14.00 -8.27 1.28
CA ILE A 4 14.04 -7.48 2.52
C ILE A 4 12.77 -6.66 2.62
N ILE A 5 12.06 -6.78 3.74
CA ILE A 5 10.97 -5.89 4.12
C ILE A 5 11.49 -4.93 5.17
N THR A 6 11.39 -3.62 4.90
CA THR A 6 11.84 -2.59 5.85
C THR A 6 10.63 -1.93 6.52
N VAL A 7 10.72 -1.70 7.83
CA VAL A 7 9.70 -1.00 8.63
C VAL A 7 10.28 0.26 9.23
N GLY A 8 9.61 1.39 9.00
CA GLY A 8 9.93 2.64 9.68
C GLY A 8 9.23 2.73 11.04
N LEU A 9 10.00 2.78 12.12
CA LEU A 9 9.50 2.89 13.49
C LEU A 9 9.66 4.32 14.01
N ASP A 10 8.65 4.81 14.73
CA ASP A 10 8.67 6.12 15.41
C ASP A 10 8.28 6.04 16.90
N GLY A 11 8.22 4.82 17.44
CA GLY A 11 7.85 4.55 18.83
C GLY A 11 6.35 4.61 19.11
N THR A 12 5.50 4.78 18.09
CA THR A 12 4.04 4.77 18.25
C THR A 12 3.47 3.37 18.14
N ASP A 13 2.26 3.18 18.71
CA ASP A 13 1.51 1.93 18.54
C ASP A 13 1.18 1.61 17.07
N HIS A 14 1.08 2.63 16.21
CA HIS A 14 0.83 2.44 14.78
C HIS A 14 2.06 1.87 14.08
N ALA A 15 3.25 2.32 14.46
CA ALA A 15 4.50 1.74 13.99
C ALA A 15 4.68 0.31 14.52
N SER A 16 4.21 0.01 15.73
CA SER A 16 4.19 -1.34 16.29
C SER A 16 3.28 -2.27 15.49
N ALA A 17 2.06 -1.83 15.15
CA ALA A 17 1.14 -2.59 14.28
C ALA A 17 1.72 -2.82 12.87
N ALA A 18 2.44 -1.82 12.35
CA ALA A 18 3.15 -1.95 11.07
C ALA A 18 4.26 -3.02 11.14
N ALA A 19 5.00 -3.09 12.26
CA ALA A 19 6.02 -4.11 12.46
C ALA A 19 5.42 -5.52 12.56
N ASP A 20 4.29 -5.67 13.23
CA ASP A 20 3.59 -6.95 13.35
C ASP A 20 3.09 -7.44 11.99
N TRP A 21 2.42 -6.58 11.23
CA TRP A 21 1.99 -6.90 9.86
C TRP A 21 3.17 -7.24 8.95
N ALA A 22 4.27 -6.48 9.03
CA ALA A 22 5.45 -6.70 8.21
C ALA A 22 6.17 -8.00 8.56
N ALA A 23 6.13 -8.43 9.82
CA ALA A 23 6.69 -9.70 10.25
C ALA A 23 5.93 -10.89 9.64
N GLU A 24 4.58 -10.86 9.69
CA GLU A 24 3.76 -11.86 9.02
C GLU A 24 4.01 -11.90 7.51
N GLU A 25 4.17 -10.72 6.89
CA GLU A 25 4.46 -10.63 5.46
C GLU A 25 5.84 -11.16 5.11
N ALA A 26 6.85 -10.88 5.96
CA ALA A 26 8.21 -11.37 5.80
C ALA A 26 8.28 -12.91 5.90
N GLU A 27 7.54 -13.53 6.81
CA GLU A 27 7.42 -14.98 6.88
C GLU A 27 6.80 -15.58 5.63
N ARG A 28 5.66 -15.01 5.15
CA ARG A 28 4.99 -15.46 3.91
C ARG A 28 5.94 -15.42 2.71
N ARG A 29 6.71 -14.33 2.58
CA ARG A 29 7.65 -14.11 1.47
C ARG A 29 9.02 -14.74 1.69
N ARG A 30 9.29 -15.34 2.85
CA ARG A 30 10.61 -15.83 3.25
C ARG A 30 11.69 -14.76 3.10
N SER A 31 11.35 -13.54 3.48
CA SER A 31 12.19 -12.35 3.43
C SER A 31 12.74 -12.02 4.81
N ALA A 32 13.87 -11.30 4.86
CA ALA A 32 14.36 -10.72 6.11
C ALA A 32 13.53 -9.47 6.49
N LEU A 33 13.39 -9.22 7.79
CA LEU A 33 12.74 -8.06 8.34
C LEU A 33 13.79 -7.06 8.86
N ARG A 34 13.71 -5.82 8.41
CA ARG A 34 14.58 -4.74 8.83
C ARG A 34 13.78 -3.64 9.52
N LEU A 35 14.01 -3.44 10.81
CA LEU A 35 13.37 -2.41 11.62
C LEU A 35 14.30 -1.18 11.68
N VAL A 36 13.83 -0.05 11.20
CA VAL A 36 14.66 1.18 11.14
C VAL A 36 14.01 2.34 11.86
N HIS A 37 14.81 3.16 12.52
CA HIS A 37 14.40 4.46 13.02
C HIS A 37 15.32 5.54 12.43
N ALA A 38 14.72 6.52 11.77
CA ALA A 38 15.45 7.70 11.27
C ALA A 38 15.46 8.77 12.35
N TRP A 39 16.63 9.08 12.86
CA TRP A 39 16.82 10.02 13.96
C TRP A 39 17.56 11.28 13.50
N LEU A 40 16.85 12.40 13.55
CA LEU A 40 17.42 13.71 13.28
C LEU A 40 17.66 14.45 14.60
N TRP A 41 18.89 14.41 15.07
CA TRP A 41 19.28 15.26 16.19
C TRP A 41 19.47 16.70 15.68
N ARG A 42 18.70 17.63 16.23
CA ARG A 42 18.87 19.08 16.00
C ARG A 42 19.35 19.72 17.28
N PRO A 43 20.59 20.29 17.29
CA PRO A 43 20.99 21.14 18.39
C PRO A 43 20.05 22.35 18.42
N THR A 44 19.28 22.52 19.48
CA THR A 44 18.51 23.74 19.70
C THR A 44 19.41 24.77 20.38
N ASP A 45 19.40 26.02 19.86
CA ASP A 45 20.15 27.14 20.42
C ASP A 45 19.66 27.57 21.82
N VAL A 46 18.61 27.01 22.32
CA VAL A 46 18.12 27.16 23.69
C VAL A 46 18.79 26.07 24.52
N ALA A 47 19.38 26.43 25.64
CA ALA A 47 19.99 25.52 26.61
C ALA A 47 18.95 24.53 27.24
N TYR A 48 18.20 23.84 26.40
CA TYR A 48 17.46 22.67 26.79
C TYR A 48 18.46 21.51 26.76
N VAL A 49 18.84 21.10 27.95
CA VAL A 49 19.77 20.00 28.22
C VAL A 49 19.09 18.68 27.78
N GLY A 50 18.89 18.50 26.46
CA GLY A 50 18.61 17.21 25.90
C GLY A 50 19.91 16.43 25.82
N ASP A 51 20.13 15.49 26.72
CA ASP A 51 21.26 14.57 26.65
C ASP A 51 21.11 13.70 25.41
N ARG A 52 21.85 14.06 24.34
CA ARG A 52 21.88 13.30 23.06
C ARG A 52 22.08 11.82 23.32
N ALA A 53 22.92 11.47 24.30
CA ALA A 53 23.18 10.09 24.64
C ALA A 53 21.95 9.41 25.31
N ALA A 54 21.14 10.18 26.05
CA ALA A 54 19.90 9.65 26.63
C ALA A 54 18.84 9.41 25.55
N GLU A 55 18.70 10.31 24.58
CA GLU A 55 17.78 10.16 23.45
C GLU A 55 18.20 8.98 22.55
N GLU A 56 19.50 8.85 22.24
CA GLU A 56 20.02 7.72 21.48
C GLU A 56 19.79 6.39 22.21
N ARG A 57 20.00 6.33 23.53
CA ARG A 57 19.69 5.13 24.32
C ARG A 57 18.21 4.80 24.27
N TRP A 58 17.33 5.77 24.38
CA TRP A 58 15.89 5.57 24.29
C TRP A 58 15.50 4.95 22.94
N VAL A 59 16.03 5.49 21.83
CA VAL A 59 15.74 4.94 20.48
C VAL A 59 16.26 3.52 20.34
N ARG A 60 17.47 3.22 20.83
CA ARG A 60 18.01 1.86 20.77
C ARG A 60 17.16 0.89 21.58
N ASN A 61 16.73 1.27 22.78
CA ASN A 61 15.84 0.46 23.59
C ASN A 61 14.51 0.21 22.88
N MET A 62 13.92 1.23 22.25
CA MET A 62 12.69 1.10 21.46
C MET A 62 12.85 0.11 20.30
N LEU A 63 13.97 0.14 19.58
CA LEU A 63 14.27 -0.81 18.52
C LEU A 63 14.48 -2.22 19.05
N ASP A 64 15.19 -2.38 20.16
CA ASP A 64 15.45 -3.67 20.81
C ASP A 64 14.16 -4.29 21.38
N GLU A 65 13.27 -3.48 21.96
CA GLU A 65 11.94 -3.91 22.41
C GLU A 65 11.07 -4.37 21.22
N ALA A 66 11.05 -3.61 20.13
CA ALA A 66 10.32 -3.97 18.93
C ALA A 66 10.85 -5.29 18.33
N ARG A 67 12.18 -5.43 18.23
CA ARG A 67 12.82 -6.67 17.78
C ARG A 67 12.45 -7.86 18.67
N SER A 68 12.58 -7.70 20.00
CA SER A 68 12.32 -8.77 20.95
C SER A 68 10.86 -9.23 20.91
N ARG A 69 9.92 -8.28 20.77
CA ARG A 69 8.49 -8.56 20.64
C ARG A 69 8.20 -9.36 19.37
N VAL A 70 8.70 -8.90 18.23
CA VAL A 70 8.50 -9.59 16.94
C VAL A 70 9.19 -10.96 16.93
N ALA A 71 10.43 -11.07 17.43
CA ALA A 71 11.14 -12.34 17.50
C ALA A 71 10.44 -13.36 18.41
N GLY A 72 9.75 -12.90 19.46
CA GLY A 72 8.97 -13.76 20.34
C GLY A 72 7.74 -14.38 19.65
N GLN A 73 7.17 -13.68 18.68
CA GLN A 73 6.01 -14.14 17.90
C GLN A 73 6.43 -14.90 16.64
N HIS A 74 7.59 -14.58 16.08
CA HIS A 74 8.14 -15.11 14.83
C HIS A 74 9.59 -15.63 15.02
N PRO A 75 9.80 -16.74 15.75
CA PRO A 75 11.14 -17.19 16.19
C PRO A 75 12.07 -17.63 15.05
N GLY A 76 11.53 -17.84 13.84
CA GLY A 76 12.31 -18.21 12.64
C GLY A 76 12.67 -17.05 11.72
N LEU A 77 12.20 -15.84 12.03
CA LEU A 77 12.38 -14.68 11.18
C LEU A 77 13.76 -14.04 11.38
N ASP A 78 14.47 -13.76 10.28
CA ASP A 78 15.70 -12.98 10.32
C ASP A 78 15.35 -11.49 10.52
N ILE A 79 15.67 -10.95 11.71
CA ILE A 79 15.29 -9.60 12.12
C ILE A 79 16.53 -8.78 12.42
N THR A 80 16.70 -7.67 11.72
CA THR A 80 17.75 -6.69 11.96
C THR A 80 17.15 -5.35 12.41
N THR A 81 17.91 -4.62 13.23
CA THR A 81 17.52 -3.26 13.68
C THR A 81 18.60 -2.26 13.33
N GLU A 82 18.22 -1.06 12.93
CA GLU A 82 19.17 0.01 12.67
C GLU A 82 18.62 1.39 13.07
N LEU A 83 19.44 2.12 13.82
CA LEU A 83 19.29 3.54 14.08
C LEU A 83 20.08 4.32 13.03
N ILE A 84 19.37 5.02 12.14
CA ILE A 84 19.97 5.78 11.05
C ILE A 84 19.92 7.27 11.40
N VAL A 85 21.11 7.89 11.54
CA VAL A 85 21.19 9.32 11.81
C VAL A 85 20.96 10.09 10.51
N GLY A 86 19.86 10.84 10.44
CA GLY A 86 19.50 11.61 9.25
C GLY A 86 18.07 12.13 9.27
N ASP A 87 17.74 12.98 8.30
CA ASP A 87 16.37 13.44 8.09
C ASP A 87 15.47 12.24 7.73
N PRO A 88 14.32 12.07 8.41
CA PRO A 88 13.45 10.91 8.20
C PRO A 88 13.01 10.69 6.74
N VAL A 89 12.72 11.75 5.99
CA VAL A 89 12.22 11.58 4.62
C VAL A 89 13.28 11.04 3.67
N PRO A 90 14.47 11.65 3.51
CA PRO A 90 15.53 11.08 2.69
C PRO A 90 15.97 9.68 3.13
N THR A 91 16.03 9.45 4.45
CA THR A 91 16.40 8.15 5.01
C THR A 91 15.41 7.05 4.60
N LEU A 92 14.10 7.26 4.82
CA LEU A 92 13.07 6.29 4.46
C LEU A 92 12.95 6.10 2.93
N LEU A 93 13.23 7.13 2.14
CA LEU A 93 13.30 7.01 0.68
C LEU A 93 14.47 6.13 0.23
N ALA A 94 15.63 6.27 0.88
CA ALA A 94 16.78 5.42 0.61
C ALA A 94 16.52 3.96 1.00
N GLU A 95 15.83 3.72 2.12
CA GLU A 95 15.41 2.38 2.54
C GLU A 95 14.37 1.79 1.58
N ALA A 96 13.38 2.57 1.14
CA ALA A 96 12.38 2.11 0.15
C ALA A 96 12.99 1.73 -1.22
N ALA A 97 14.14 2.31 -1.56
CA ALA A 97 14.85 1.98 -2.81
C ALA A 97 15.64 0.67 -2.73
N ARG A 98 15.90 0.15 -1.52
CA ARG A 98 16.70 -1.06 -1.26
C ARG A 98 15.87 -2.26 -0.85
N ALA A 99 14.66 -2.02 -0.36
CA ALA A 99 13.74 -3.04 0.10
C ALA A 99 12.75 -3.45 -0.98
N ASP A 100 12.21 -4.66 -0.90
CA ASP A 100 11.09 -5.09 -1.75
C ASP A 100 9.82 -4.29 -1.43
N MET A 101 9.69 -3.86 -0.17
CA MET A 101 8.70 -2.90 0.28
C MET A 101 9.12 -2.19 1.55
N LEU A 102 8.69 -0.95 1.69
CA LEU A 102 8.76 -0.18 2.93
C LEU A 102 7.38 -0.18 3.61
N VAL A 103 7.32 -0.52 4.89
CA VAL A 103 6.08 -0.55 5.68
C VAL A 103 6.10 0.59 6.69
N LEU A 104 5.03 1.37 6.75
CA LEU A 104 4.88 2.49 7.67
C LEU A 104 3.53 2.41 8.40
N GLY A 105 3.52 2.82 9.65
CA GLY A 105 2.30 2.98 10.42
C GLY A 105 1.52 4.22 9.99
N SER A 106 0.21 4.13 9.93
CA SER A 106 -0.68 5.26 9.71
C SER A 106 -1.26 5.73 11.03
N ARG A 107 -1.32 7.05 11.27
CA ARG A 107 -1.96 7.61 12.45
C ARG A 107 -3.47 7.55 12.30
N GLY A 108 -4.16 6.71 13.10
CA GLY A 108 -5.62 6.75 13.21
C GLY A 108 -6.04 7.74 14.29
N TYR A 109 -7.04 8.59 14.05
CA TYR A 109 -7.74 9.28 15.12
C TYR A 109 -8.91 8.40 15.59
N GLY A 110 -8.80 7.91 16.79
CA GLY A 110 -9.67 7.12 17.66
C GLY A 110 -11.08 6.69 17.20
N THR A 111 -11.92 7.53 16.69
CA THR A 111 -13.32 7.20 16.37
C THR A 111 -13.71 7.46 14.91
N LEU A 112 -12.80 7.99 14.10
CA LEU A 112 -13.04 8.22 12.67
C LEU A 112 -12.47 7.04 11.87
N THR A 113 -13.31 6.41 11.07
CA THR A 113 -12.91 5.39 10.10
C THR A 113 -11.95 6.03 9.08
N GLY A 114 -10.73 5.48 8.96
CA GLY A 114 -9.74 5.91 7.99
C GLY A 114 -8.37 6.23 8.58
N TYR A 115 -7.38 6.39 7.71
CA TYR A 115 -5.99 6.67 8.08
C TYR A 115 -5.70 8.18 8.10
N LEU A 116 -5.17 8.70 9.20
CA LEU A 116 -4.50 10.00 9.15
C LEU A 116 -3.02 9.77 8.79
N ILE A 117 -2.65 10.15 7.58
CA ILE A 117 -1.29 9.99 7.09
C ILE A 117 -0.43 11.15 7.60
N GLY A 118 0.66 10.83 8.29
CA GLY A 118 1.62 11.82 8.74
C GLY A 118 2.35 12.52 7.58
N SER A 119 2.85 13.71 7.83
CA SER A 119 3.56 14.50 6.81
C SER A 119 4.81 13.79 6.25
N ILE A 120 5.50 12.99 7.05
CA ILE A 120 6.63 12.16 6.63
C ILE A 120 6.14 11.06 5.69
N SER A 121 5.16 10.24 6.13
CA SER A 121 4.60 9.17 5.32
C SER A 121 4.05 9.67 3.99
N MET A 122 3.37 10.82 3.98
CA MET A 122 2.86 11.44 2.77
C MET A 122 3.98 11.83 1.78
N LYS A 123 5.11 12.35 2.29
CA LYS A 123 6.27 12.67 1.44
C LYS A 123 6.93 11.41 0.91
N VAL A 124 7.07 10.38 1.75
CA VAL A 124 7.61 9.07 1.34
C VAL A 124 6.73 8.45 0.27
N LEU A 125 5.42 8.36 0.48
CA LEU A 125 4.47 7.84 -0.51
C LEU A 125 4.55 8.52 -1.87
N ARG A 126 4.80 9.83 -1.89
CA ARG A 126 4.93 10.60 -3.14
C ARG A 126 6.23 10.33 -3.89
N HIS A 127 7.32 9.99 -3.18
CA HIS A 127 8.66 10.01 -3.76
C HIS A 127 9.37 8.65 -3.75
N ALA A 128 8.85 7.65 -3.04
CA ALA A 128 9.47 6.33 -2.97
C ALA A 128 9.66 5.71 -4.36
N ALA A 129 10.80 5.06 -4.58
CA ALA A 129 11.08 4.34 -5.81
C ALA A 129 10.49 2.92 -5.81
N GLY A 130 10.24 2.35 -4.62
CA GLY A 130 9.65 1.03 -4.42
C GLY A 130 8.27 1.10 -3.77
N PRO A 131 7.61 -0.06 -3.61
CA PRO A 131 6.31 -0.17 -2.94
C PRO A 131 6.35 0.34 -1.49
N VAL A 132 5.33 1.08 -1.08
CA VAL A 132 5.14 1.53 0.30
C VAL A 132 3.79 1.04 0.81
N VAL A 133 3.80 0.30 1.92
CA VAL A 133 2.59 -0.21 2.55
C VAL A 133 2.26 0.62 3.78
N MET A 134 1.05 1.15 3.83
CA MET A 134 0.51 1.83 5.00
C MET A 134 -0.34 0.87 5.82
N VAL A 135 -0.01 0.71 7.09
CA VAL A 135 -0.72 -0.18 8.00
C VAL A 135 -1.38 0.63 9.11
N GLY A 136 -2.68 0.44 9.29
CA GLY A 136 -3.45 1.00 10.40
C GLY A 136 -3.48 0.06 11.61
N LYS A 137 -3.99 0.55 12.74
CA LYS A 137 -4.33 -0.34 13.84
C LYS A 137 -5.48 -1.26 13.42
N PRO A 138 -5.42 -2.56 13.74
CA PRO A 138 -6.57 -3.43 13.57
C PRO A 138 -7.77 -2.86 14.34
N HIS A 139 -8.92 -2.79 13.68
CA HIS A 139 -10.17 -2.48 14.38
C HIS A 139 -10.69 -3.74 15.05
N ALA A 140 -11.29 -3.60 16.24
CA ALA A 140 -11.95 -4.72 16.90
C ALA A 140 -13.07 -5.24 15.97
N GLY A 141 -12.93 -6.49 15.52
CA GLY A 141 -13.87 -7.10 14.57
C GLY A 141 -13.36 -7.26 13.14
N THR A 142 -12.15 -6.78 12.82
CA THR A 142 -11.52 -7.11 11.53
C THR A 142 -11.23 -8.62 11.52
N PRO A 143 -11.73 -9.39 10.55
CA PRO A 143 -11.41 -10.82 10.45
C PRO A 143 -9.88 -10.96 10.37
N GLN A 144 -9.31 -11.81 11.21
CA GLN A 144 -7.86 -12.03 11.29
C GLN A 144 -7.30 -12.69 10.03
N GLN A 145 -8.17 -13.07 9.11
CA GLN A 145 -7.87 -13.70 7.83
C GLN A 145 -8.84 -13.21 6.77
N ALA A 146 -8.67 -12.00 6.28
CA ALA A 146 -9.30 -11.64 5.02
C ALA A 146 -8.45 -12.23 3.89
N PRO A 147 -8.98 -13.19 3.12
CA PRO A 147 -8.16 -13.95 2.18
C PRO A 147 -7.87 -13.16 0.89
N GLU A 148 -8.58 -12.07 0.61
CA GLU A 148 -8.50 -11.40 -0.68
C GLU A 148 -7.47 -10.27 -0.72
N VAL A 149 -6.76 -10.19 -1.87
CA VAL A 149 -6.02 -9.00 -2.28
C VAL A 149 -6.89 -8.25 -3.28
N VAL A 150 -7.10 -6.96 -3.05
CA VAL A 150 -7.89 -6.10 -3.95
C VAL A 150 -6.97 -5.17 -4.70
N VAL A 151 -7.08 -5.09 -6.02
CA VAL A 151 -6.32 -4.16 -6.86
C VAL A 151 -7.25 -3.28 -7.69
N GLY A 152 -7.02 -1.96 -7.64
CA GLY A 152 -7.70 -1.03 -8.54
C GLY A 152 -7.03 -1.04 -9.91
N VAL A 153 -7.81 -1.33 -10.96
CA VAL A 153 -7.33 -1.43 -12.35
C VAL A 153 -7.98 -0.35 -13.20
N GLU A 154 -7.14 0.50 -13.79
CA GLU A 154 -7.57 1.46 -14.81
C GLU A 154 -6.91 1.09 -16.14
N PRO A 155 -7.66 0.57 -17.13
CA PRO A 155 -7.13 0.20 -18.43
C PRO A 155 -6.37 1.35 -19.09
N GLY A 156 -5.20 1.04 -19.68
CA GLY A 156 -4.32 2.02 -20.30
C GLY A 156 -3.55 2.92 -19.33
N GLN A 157 -3.77 2.79 -18.02
CA GLN A 157 -3.09 3.59 -17.02
C GLN A 157 -2.37 2.75 -15.94
N ILE A 158 -2.72 1.48 -15.78
CA ILE A 158 -2.06 0.58 -14.83
C ILE A 158 -0.74 0.08 -15.41
N GLY A 159 0.32 0.13 -14.61
CA GLY A 159 1.61 -0.42 -14.99
C GLY A 159 1.82 -1.83 -14.47
N ASP A 160 2.67 -2.59 -15.18
CA ASP A 160 3.01 -3.98 -14.85
C ASP A 160 3.47 -4.18 -13.41
N ALA A 161 4.20 -3.21 -12.84
CA ALA A 161 4.66 -3.28 -11.45
C ALA A 161 3.52 -3.39 -10.43
N VAL A 162 2.37 -2.76 -10.71
CA VAL A 162 1.19 -2.82 -9.81
C VAL A 162 0.55 -4.19 -9.86
N LEU A 163 0.37 -4.75 -11.06
CA LEU A 163 -0.19 -6.08 -11.25
C LEU A 163 0.75 -7.16 -10.73
N GLU A 164 2.06 -7.05 -11.00
CA GLU A 164 3.06 -7.96 -10.44
C GLU A 164 2.99 -8.01 -8.93
N PHE A 165 2.96 -6.84 -8.28
CA PHE A 165 2.88 -6.75 -6.83
C PHE A 165 1.58 -7.38 -6.30
N ALA A 166 0.43 -7.11 -6.93
CA ALA A 166 -0.86 -7.62 -6.51
C ALA A 166 -0.97 -9.14 -6.66
N PHE A 167 -0.55 -9.69 -7.81
CA PHE A 167 -0.55 -11.14 -8.06
C PHE A 167 0.44 -11.87 -7.15
N SER A 168 1.66 -11.35 -6.98
CA SER A 168 2.64 -11.91 -6.04
C SER A 168 2.08 -11.91 -4.62
N ALA A 169 1.47 -10.80 -4.18
CA ALA A 169 0.87 -10.70 -2.86
C ALA A 169 -0.29 -11.69 -2.65
N ALA A 170 -1.11 -11.95 -3.65
CA ALA A 170 -2.17 -12.94 -3.60
C ALA A 170 -1.61 -14.36 -3.56
N ALA A 171 -0.61 -14.66 -4.40
CA ALA A 171 0.06 -15.97 -4.44
C ALA A 171 0.71 -16.33 -3.10
N GLU A 172 1.45 -15.39 -2.48
CA GLU A 172 2.13 -15.61 -1.20
C GLU A 172 1.14 -15.78 -0.03
N ARG A 173 -0.07 -15.24 -0.15
CA ARG A 173 -1.14 -15.42 0.83
C ARG A 173 -2.00 -16.66 0.60
N GLY A 174 -1.89 -17.31 -0.58
CA GLY A 174 -2.86 -18.32 -1.01
C GLY A 174 -4.28 -17.75 -1.11
N ALA A 175 -4.41 -16.49 -1.52
CA ALA A 175 -5.62 -15.71 -1.53
C ALA A 175 -6.13 -15.46 -2.95
N ALA A 176 -7.42 -15.16 -3.10
CA ALA A 176 -7.96 -14.65 -4.34
C ALA A 176 -7.50 -13.20 -4.60
N LEU A 177 -7.38 -12.83 -5.87
CA LEU A 177 -7.15 -11.47 -6.33
C LEU A 177 -8.43 -10.89 -6.91
N ARG A 178 -8.98 -9.85 -6.28
CA ARG A 178 -10.11 -9.10 -6.82
C ARG A 178 -9.58 -7.90 -7.61
N ALA A 179 -9.74 -7.94 -8.92
CA ALA A 179 -9.40 -6.83 -9.82
C ALA A 179 -10.65 -5.95 -10.01
N VAL A 180 -10.59 -4.74 -9.45
CA VAL A 180 -11.72 -3.80 -9.44
C VAL A 180 -11.51 -2.75 -10.52
N HIS A 181 -12.42 -2.67 -11.47
CA HIS A 181 -12.49 -1.62 -12.48
C HIS A 181 -13.78 -0.81 -12.31
N ALA A 182 -13.64 0.49 -12.12
CA ALA A 182 -14.74 1.44 -12.06
C ALA A 182 -14.81 2.20 -13.39
N TRP A 183 -16.00 2.33 -13.94
CA TRP A 183 -16.18 3.10 -15.17
C TRP A 183 -17.37 4.07 -15.05
N ILE A 184 -17.31 5.16 -15.79
CA ILE A 184 -18.35 6.18 -15.79
C ILE A 184 -19.01 6.18 -17.16
N VAL A 185 -20.34 6.10 -17.19
CA VAL A 185 -21.09 6.28 -18.42
C VAL A 185 -20.83 7.68 -18.95
N PRO A 186 -20.32 7.86 -20.19
CA PRO A 186 -20.09 9.19 -20.74
C PRO A 186 -21.37 10.03 -20.71
N THR A 187 -21.27 11.27 -20.21
CA THR A 187 -22.41 12.17 -20.07
C THR A 187 -23.15 12.44 -21.39
N ALA A 188 -22.45 12.38 -22.52
CA ALA A 188 -23.04 12.49 -23.84
C ALA A 188 -24.07 11.36 -24.12
N LEU A 189 -23.92 10.19 -23.51
CA LEU A 189 -24.87 9.09 -23.61
C LEU A 189 -26.02 9.24 -22.60
N ALA A 190 -25.82 9.86 -21.47
CA ALA A 190 -26.82 10.02 -20.41
C ALA A 190 -27.91 11.04 -20.73
N TRP A 191 -27.66 11.99 -21.63
CA TRP A 191 -28.55 13.13 -21.92
C TRP A 191 -29.10 13.18 -23.36
N SER A 192 -29.01 12.08 -24.13
CA SER A 192 -29.55 12.05 -25.50
C SER A 192 -31.06 11.74 -25.50
N PRO A 193 -31.89 12.47 -26.27
CA PRO A 193 -33.33 12.21 -26.42
C PRO A 193 -33.70 10.81 -26.96
N GLY A 194 -32.73 10.07 -27.45
CA GLY A 194 -32.86 8.71 -27.96
C GLY A 194 -32.42 7.61 -26.97
N SER A 195 -32.47 7.87 -25.66
CA SER A 195 -31.92 7.00 -24.60
C SER A 195 -32.39 5.55 -24.57
N LEU A 196 -33.46 5.19 -25.28
CA LEU A 196 -33.89 3.79 -25.46
C LEU A 196 -32.93 2.96 -26.32
N TYR A 197 -32.19 3.61 -27.25
CA TYR A 197 -31.11 2.95 -28.01
C TYR A 197 -29.81 2.87 -27.25
N LEU A 198 -29.71 3.54 -26.09
CA LEU A 198 -28.48 3.65 -25.29
C LEU A 198 -28.32 2.49 -24.30
N VAL A 199 -29.39 1.74 -24.01
CA VAL A 199 -29.31 0.55 -23.16
C VAL A 199 -28.45 -0.51 -23.86
N ASP A 200 -28.64 -0.71 -25.16
CA ASP A 200 -27.81 -1.63 -25.94
C ASP A 200 -26.36 -1.16 -26.05
N GLY A 201 -26.15 0.16 -26.27
CA GLY A 201 -24.82 0.75 -26.32
C GLY A 201 -24.08 0.75 -24.96
N ALA A 202 -24.77 0.83 -23.84
CA ALA A 202 -24.18 0.71 -22.51
C ALA A 202 -23.72 -0.72 -22.23
N HIS A 203 -24.52 -1.72 -22.62
CA HIS A 203 -24.13 -3.13 -22.52
C HIS A 203 -22.92 -3.47 -23.42
N GLU A 204 -22.90 -2.93 -24.64
CA GLU A 204 -21.76 -3.10 -25.55
C GLU A 204 -20.48 -2.50 -25.00
N LEU A 205 -20.55 -1.28 -24.44
CA LEU A 205 -19.42 -0.64 -23.76
C LEU A 205 -18.95 -1.41 -22.51
N GLU A 206 -19.89 -1.94 -21.72
CA GLU A 206 -19.55 -2.77 -20.57
C GLU A 206 -18.81 -4.03 -21.03
N GLN A 207 -19.27 -4.68 -22.10
CA GLN A 207 -18.64 -5.88 -22.64
C GLN A 207 -17.23 -5.58 -23.15
N ILE A 208 -17.04 -4.49 -23.90
CA ILE A 208 -15.71 -4.04 -24.36
C ILE A 208 -14.77 -3.81 -23.17
N ASN A 209 -15.22 -3.11 -22.11
CA ASN A 209 -14.40 -2.88 -20.93
C ASN A 209 -14.04 -4.17 -20.19
N ARG A 210 -14.94 -5.18 -20.16
CA ARG A 210 -14.66 -6.50 -19.59
C ARG A 210 -13.58 -7.23 -20.39
N GLU A 211 -13.67 -7.22 -21.72
CA GLU A 211 -12.70 -7.84 -22.60
C GLU A 211 -11.31 -7.19 -22.44
N VAL A 212 -11.27 -5.87 -22.38
CA VAL A 212 -10.01 -5.12 -22.14
C VAL A 212 -9.39 -5.47 -20.78
N LEU A 213 -10.19 -5.59 -19.71
CA LEU A 213 -9.66 -6.01 -18.42
C LEU A 213 -9.16 -7.45 -18.46
N ALA A 214 -9.92 -8.36 -19.07
CA ALA A 214 -9.52 -9.76 -19.21
C ALA A 214 -8.18 -9.89 -19.97
N ASP A 215 -7.99 -9.11 -21.04
CA ASP A 215 -6.75 -9.08 -21.81
C ASP A 215 -5.57 -8.56 -20.99
N ILE A 216 -5.77 -7.52 -20.18
CA ILE A 216 -4.74 -6.98 -19.27
C ILE A 216 -4.35 -8.03 -18.23
N LEU A 217 -5.30 -8.78 -17.68
CA LEU A 217 -5.06 -9.76 -16.63
C LEU A 217 -4.52 -11.11 -17.15
N LYS A 218 -4.71 -11.41 -18.43
CA LYS A 218 -4.33 -12.69 -19.02
C LYS A 218 -2.86 -13.07 -18.83
N PRO A 219 -1.86 -12.21 -19.14
CA PRO A 219 -0.44 -12.56 -18.92
C PRO A 219 -0.12 -12.89 -17.46
N TRP A 220 -0.83 -12.24 -16.54
CA TRP A 220 -0.65 -12.42 -15.11
C TRP A 220 -1.30 -13.71 -14.60
N ARG A 221 -2.46 -14.07 -15.13
CA ARG A 221 -3.08 -15.39 -14.88
C ARG A 221 -2.19 -16.53 -15.37
N ASP A 222 -1.57 -16.35 -16.54
CA ASP A 222 -0.65 -17.35 -17.09
C ASP A 222 0.62 -17.48 -16.21
N LYS A 223 1.11 -16.37 -15.64
CA LYS A 223 2.27 -16.33 -14.75
C LYS A 223 1.98 -16.86 -13.34
N TYR A 224 0.75 -16.63 -12.84
CA TYR A 224 0.29 -17.00 -11.49
C TYR A 224 -0.95 -17.90 -11.54
N PRO A 225 -0.86 -19.11 -12.13
CA PRO A 225 -2.03 -19.96 -12.36
C PRO A 225 -2.72 -20.45 -11.07
N GLN A 226 -2.04 -20.35 -9.93
CA GLN A 226 -2.57 -20.70 -8.61
C GLN A 226 -3.44 -19.60 -8.00
N VAL A 227 -3.45 -18.38 -8.55
CA VAL A 227 -4.23 -17.26 -8.04
C VAL A 227 -5.60 -17.25 -8.69
N GLU A 228 -6.65 -17.39 -7.88
CA GLU A 228 -8.01 -17.17 -8.31
C GLU A 228 -8.23 -15.67 -8.55
N VAL A 229 -8.67 -15.28 -9.75
CA VAL A 229 -8.89 -13.88 -10.13
C VAL A 229 -10.37 -13.59 -10.29
N VAL A 230 -10.89 -12.72 -9.42
CA VAL A 230 -12.27 -12.21 -9.48
C VAL A 230 -12.25 -10.84 -10.14
N GLU A 231 -12.94 -10.73 -11.27
CA GLU A 231 -13.11 -9.44 -11.97
C GLU A 231 -14.37 -8.75 -11.46
N GLN A 232 -14.21 -7.53 -10.98
CA GLN A 232 -15.28 -6.69 -10.44
C GLN A 232 -15.43 -5.43 -11.30
N PHE A 233 -16.60 -5.29 -11.91
CA PHE A 233 -16.97 -4.12 -12.71
C PHE A 233 -18.11 -3.38 -12.05
N GLU A 234 -17.96 -2.08 -11.87
CA GLU A 234 -19.03 -1.25 -11.33
C GLU A 234 -19.06 0.12 -12.00
N ILE A 235 -20.27 0.65 -12.14
CA ILE A 235 -20.47 2.03 -12.59
C ILE A 235 -20.31 2.95 -11.38
N GLY A 236 -19.40 3.90 -11.50
CA GLY A 236 -19.14 4.88 -10.43
C GLY A 236 -17.75 5.49 -10.52
N SER A 237 -17.44 6.40 -9.62
CA SER A 237 -16.07 6.89 -9.48
C SER A 237 -15.17 5.80 -8.89
N ALA A 238 -13.91 5.75 -9.31
CA ALA A 238 -12.99 4.69 -8.89
C ALA A 238 -12.83 4.57 -7.36
N SER A 239 -12.91 5.68 -6.62
CA SER A 239 -12.85 5.64 -5.15
C SER A 239 -14.14 5.13 -4.51
N GLU A 240 -15.31 5.49 -5.06
CA GLU A 240 -16.61 5.02 -4.56
C GLU A 240 -16.82 3.53 -4.79
N VAL A 241 -16.24 3.00 -5.86
CA VAL A 241 -16.28 1.56 -6.18
C VAL A 241 -15.21 0.78 -5.40
N LEU A 242 -13.97 1.27 -5.37
CA LEU A 242 -12.87 0.53 -4.77
C LEU A 242 -12.99 0.41 -3.24
N LEU A 243 -13.45 1.45 -2.55
CA LEU A 243 -13.52 1.45 -1.08
C LEU A 243 -14.47 0.38 -0.52
N PRO A 244 -15.75 0.26 -0.97
CA PRO A 244 -16.63 -0.82 -0.49
C PRO A 244 -16.08 -2.21 -0.83
N ASN A 245 -15.50 -2.38 -2.04
CA ASN A 245 -14.93 -3.65 -2.47
C ASN A 245 -13.66 -4.04 -1.72
N SER A 246 -13.07 -3.12 -0.96
CA SER A 246 -11.85 -3.35 -0.16
C SER A 246 -12.10 -3.45 1.35
N ALA A 247 -13.35 -3.40 1.80
CA ALA A 247 -13.69 -3.35 3.23
C ALA A 247 -13.16 -4.56 4.01
N ASP A 248 -13.24 -5.76 3.41
CA ASP A 248 -12.80 -7.03 4.00
C ASP A 248 -11.49 -7.55 3.38
N ALA A 249 -10.75 -6.71 2.67
CA ALA A 249 -9.51 -7.10 2.03
C ALA A 249 -8.37 -7.33 3.05
N GLY A 250 -7.51 -8.31 2.80
CA GLY A 250 -6.25 -8.48 3.51
C GLY A 250 -5.17 -7.50 3.07
N LEU A 251 -5.29 -6.96 1.85
CA LEU A 251 -4.42 -5.95 1.28
C LEU A 251 -5.11 -5.25 0.12
N VAL A 252 -5.04 -3.93 0.08
CA VAL A 252 -5.47 -3.11 -1.07
C VAL A 252 -4.25 -2.61 -1.82
N VAL A 253 -4.21 -2.81 -3.14
CA VAL A 253 -3.10 -2.39 -3.99
C VAL A 253 -3.56 -1.29 -4.93
N VAL A 254 -2.86 -0.17 -4.92
CA VAL A 254 -3.12 0.97 -5.81
C VAL A 254 -1.83 1.47 -6.45
N GLY A 255 -1.94 1.93 -7.67
CA GLY A 255 -0.83 2.50 -8.41
C GLY A 255 -0.54 3.95 -8.04
N ARG A 256 0.73 4.34 -8.14
CA ARG A 256 1.18 5.73 -8.13
C ARG A 256 2.01 5.99 -9.38
N ARG A 257 1.51 6.83 -10.27
CA ARG A 257 2.23 7.18 -11.51
C ARG A 257 3.51 7.94 -11.22
N SER A 258 4.60 7.51 -11.83
CA SER A 258 5.88 8.20 -11.86
C SER A 258 5.84 9.21 -13.02
N HIS A 259 5.68 10.50 -12.74
CA HIS A 259 5.72 11.54 -13.78
C HIS A 259 7.14 12.09 -13.91
N GLU A 260 7.66 12.17 -15.12
CA GLU A 260 8.96 12.78 -15.43
C GLU A 260 9.01 14.29 -15.13
N ALA A 261 7.87 14.96 -15.05
CA ALA A 261 7.76 16.42 -14.90
C ALA A 261 7.58 16.90 -13.45
N GLY A 262 8.45 16.51 -12.54
CA GLY A 262 8.70 17.24 -11.26
C GLY A 262 7.59 17.27 -10.19
N LEU A 263 6.33 17.08 -10.51
CA LEU A 263 5.21 17.09 -9.57
C LEU A 263 4.70 15.67 -9.29
N ARG A 264 5.39 14.96 -8.41
CA ARG A 264 4.94 13.65 -7.92
C ARG A 264 3.74 13.83 -7.00
N ARG A 265 2.53 13.62 -7.53
CA ARG A 265 1.28 13.68 -6.79
C ARG A 265 0.69 12.28 -6.63
N LEU A 266 0.09 12.02 -5.48
CA LEU A 266 -0.82 10.89 -5.32
C LEU A 266 -2.09 11.20 -6.09
N GLY A 267 -2.57 10.26 -6.89
CA GLY A 267 -3.83 10.39 -7.59
C GLY A 267 -5.01 10.47 -6.61
N PRO A 268 -6.17 11.00 -7.04
CA PRO A 268 -7.34 11.15 -6.17
C PRO A 268 -7.82 9.81 -5.60
N VAL A 269 -7.77 8.74 -6.37
CA VAL A 269 -8.15 7.38 -5.92
C VAL A 269 -7.19 6.88 -4.84
N THR A 270 -5.87 6.94 -5.09
CA THR A 270 -4.85 6.55 -4.10
C THR A 270 -5.00 7.37 -2.81
N HIS A 271 -5.27 8.68 -2.94
CA HIS A 271 -5.49 9.54 -1.77
C HIS A 271 -6.74 9.11 -0.99
N ALA A 272 -7.86 8.87 -1.66
CA ALA A 272 -9.10 8.45 -1.02
C ALA A 272 -8.94 7.09 -0.32
N VAL A 273 -8.32 6.10 -0.99
CA VAL A 273 -8.07 4.76 -0.42
C VAL A 273 -7.17 4.87 0.80
N LEU A 274 -6.10 5.64 0.75
CA LEU A 274 -5.20 5.88 1.89
C LEU A 274 -5.89 6.53 3.09
N HIS A 275 -6.97 7.29 2.89
CA HIS A 275 -7.70 7.96 3.98
C HIS A 275 -8.89 7.16 4.50
N HIS A 276 -9.46 6.27 3.70
CA HIS A 276 -10.74 5.63 4.03
C HIS A 276 -10.69 4.09 4.08
N ALA A 277 -9.65 3.45 3.55
CA ALA A 277 -9.53 2.00 3.65
C ALA A 277 -9.32 1.56 5.11
N THR A 278 -9.85 0.40 5.46
CA THR A 278 -9.64 -0.27 6.76
C THR A 278 -8.50 -1.28 6.69
N ALA A 279 -8.29 -1.86 5.51
CA ALA A 279 -7.23 -2.81 5.23
C ALA A 279 -5.87 -2.12 4.98
N PRO A 280 -4.73 -2.80 5.15
CA PRO A 280 -3.44 -2.29 4.71
C PRO A 280 -3.45 -1.89 3.24
N VAL A 281 -2.79 -0.77 2.92
CA VAL A 281 -2.78 -0.20 1.56
C VAL A 281 -1.36 -0.17 1.01
N ALA A 282 -1.11 -0.92 -0.05
CA ALA A 282 0.13 -0.87 -0.82
C ALA A 282 0.02 0.17 -1.95
N VAL A 283 0.91 1.15 -1.94
CA VAL A 283 1.07 2.13 -3.00
C VAL A 283 2.29 1.76 -3.83
N VAL A 284 2.07 1.31 -5.04
CA VAL A 284 3.12 0.82 -5.93
C VAL A 284 3.44 1.86 -7.00
N PRO A 285 4.69 2.36 -7.05
CA PRO A 285 5.10 3.26 -8.14
C PRO A 285 5.16 2.51 -9.45
N HIS A 286 4.66 3.14 -10.51
CA HIS A 286 4.72 2.58 -11.86
C HIS A 286 4.83 3.68 -12.91
N ASP A 287 5.39 3.34 -14.06
CA ASP A 287 5.37 4.18 -15.25
C ASP A 287 4.06 3.92 -16.01
N CYS A 288 3.50 4.96 -16.63
CA CYS A 288 2.39 4.75 -17.55
C CYS A 288 2.90 4.00 -18.78
N PRO A 289 2.18 2.97 -19.27
CA PRO A 289 2.51 2.42 -20.57
C PRO A 289 2.49 3.54 -21.63
N PRO A 290 3.40 3.53 -22.60
CA PRO A 290 3.36 4.49 -23.70
C PRO A 290 2.00 4.34 -24.40
N GLY A 291 1.27 5.47 -24.52
CA GLY A 291 -0.04 5.54 -25.17
C GLY A 291 0.04 5.33 -26.69
#